data_2d54186852699d3c0bc1258f1a879e85
#
_entry.id   2d54186852699d3c0bc1258f1a879e85
#
_cell.length_a   1.000
_cell.length_b   1.000
_cell.length_c   1.000
_cell.angle_alpha   90.00
_cell.angle_beta   90.00
_cell.angle_gamma   90.00
#
_symmetry.space_group_name_H-M   'P 1'
#
loop_
_entity.id
_entity.type
_entity.pdbx_description
1 polymer ?
#
loop_
_entity_poly.entity_id
_entity_poly.type
_entity_poly.pdbx_seq_one_letter_code
_entity_poly.pdbx_strand_id
1 'polypeptide(L)'
;MRILGIDPGVATVGFGVIETQGGRQQMIQYGAITTPAGQPLAARLVQIAQDMETLINRFRPDEMSIEELFFSKNITTGIAVAHARGVILYTACLLYTSD
;
A
#
# COMPACT_ATOMS: atom_id res chain seq x y z
N MET A 1 6.19 -9.84 15.47
CA MET A 1 6.50 -8.89 14.40
C MET A 1 5.24 -8.58 13.62
N ARG A 2 5.00 -7.33 13.37
CA ARG A 2 3.82 -6.88 12.62
C ARG A 2 4.20 -6.54 11.18
N ILE A 3 3.47 -7.10 10.22
CA ILE A 3 3.74 -6.95 8.80
C ILE A 3 2.53 -6.32 8.11
N LEU A 4 2.77 -5.28 7.33
CA LEU A 4 1.77 -4.69 6.45
C LEU A 4 2.01 -5.19 5.03
N GLY A 5 1.07 -6.00 4.52
CA GLY A 5 1.10 -6.47 3.14
C GLY A 5 0.28 -5.56 2.24
N ILE A 6 0.82 -5.23 1.08
CA ILE A 6 0.19 -4.31 0.13
C ILE A 6 0.10 -4.95 -1.25
N ASP A 7 -1.08 -4.90 -1.82
CA ASP A 7 -1.35 -5.24 -3.23
C ASP A 7 -1.65 -3.93 -3.96
N PRO A 8 -0.67 -3.35 -4.67
CA PRO A 8 -0.83 -2.01 -5.23
C PRO A 8 -1.75 -1.98 -6.43
N GLY A 9 -2.59 -0.98 -6.48
CA GLY A 9 -3.44 -0.65 -7.61
C GLY A 9 -3.70 0.84 -7.60
N VAL A 10 -4.47 1.36 -8.54
CA VAL A 10 -4.85 2.77 -8.56
C VAL A 10 -6.26 2.94 -8.02
N ALA A 11 -7.22 2.23 -8.61
CA ALA A 11 -8.60 2.28 -8.14
C ALA A 11 -8.72 1.67 -6.74
N THR A 12 -7.97 0.62 -6.48
CA THR A 12 -8.02 -0.11 -5.22
C THR A 12 -6.62 -0.59 -4.84
N VAL A 13 -6.19 -0.24 -3.65
CA VAL A 13 -4.95 -0.78 -3.05
C VAL A 13 -5.38 -1.71 -1.92
N GLY A 14 -5.13 -3.01 -2.10
CA GLY A 14 -5.42 -4.00 -1.08
C GLY A 14 -4.38 -3.99 0.03
N PHE A 15 -4.79 -4.19 1.28
CA PHE A 15 -3.85 -4.29 2.39
C PHE A 15 -4.28 -5.33 3.41
N GLY A 16 -3.28 -5.89 4.08
CA GLY A 16 -3.48 -6.77 5.21
C GLY A 16 -2.43 -6.51 6.28
N VAL A 17 -2.84 -6.54 7.54
CA VAL A 17 -1.94 -6.39 8.68
C VAL A 17 -1.91 -7.72 9.42
N ILE A 18 -0.72 -8.30 9.54
CA ILE A 18 -0.52 -9.61 10.16
C ILE A 18 0.44 -9.46 11.34
N GLU A 19 0.11 -10.10 12.44
CA GLU A 19 1.02 -10.26 13.57
C GLU A 19 1.59 -11.67 13.54
N THR A 20 2.93 -11.78 13.55
CA THR A 20 3.61 -13.06 13.65
C THR A 20 4.34 -13.15 14.99
N GLN A 21 4.16 -14.28 15.66
CA GLN A 21 4.80 -14.49 16.95
C GLN A 21 4.95 -15.99 17.19
N GLY A 22 6.19 -16.46 17.35
CA GLY A 22 6.47 -17.84 17.70
C GLY A 22 5.90 -18.86 16.69
N GLY A 23 5.96 -18.54 15.40
CA GLY A 23 5.44 -19.42 14.33
C GLY A 23 3.94 -19.29 14.12
N ARG A 24 3.26 -18.49 14.91
CA ARG A 24 1.84 -18.22 14.72
C ARG A 24 1.64 -16.95 13.93
N GLN A 25 0.60 -16.95 13.10
CA GLN A 25 0.17 -15.79 12.33
C GLN A 25 -1.26 -15.45 12.67
N GLN A 26 -1.50 -14.17 12.92
CA GLN A 26 -2.84 -13.67 13.20
C GLN A 26 -3.14 -12.48 12.32
N MET A 27 -4.27 -12.52 11.62
CA MET A 27 -4.76 -11.40 10.85
C MET A 27 -5.33 -10.36 11.81
N ILE A 28 -4.73 -9.17 11.83
CA ILE A 28 -5.19 -8.05 12.66
C ILE A 28 -6.28 -7.27 11.93
N GLN A 29 -6.04 -6.95 10.66
CA GLN A 29 -6.96 -6.16 9.86
C GLN A 29 -6.67 -6.40 8.39
N TYR A 30 -7.69 -6.30 7.56
CA TYR A 30 -7.53 -6.26 6.11
C TYR A 30 -8.55 -5.29 5.54
N GLY A 31 -8.28 -4.81 4.34
CA GLY A 31 -9.18 -3.88 3.69
C GLY A 31 -8.61 -3.38 2.38
N ALA A 32 -9.14 -2.26 1.94
CA ALA A 32 -8.71 -1.64 0.70
C ALA A 32 -8.76 -0.12 0.82
N ILE A 33 -7.77 0.52 0.23
CA ILE A 33 -7.78 1.95 -0.04
C ILE A 33 -8.42 2.11 -1.40
N THR A 34 -9.53 2.84 -1.49
CA THR A 34 -10.20 3.08 -2.76
C THR A 34 -10.10 4.55 -3.14
N THR A 35 -9.85 4.80 -4.41
CA THR A 35 -9.86 6.16 -4.95
C THR A 35 -11.02 6.32 -5.93
N PRO A 36 -11.77 7.43 -5.86
CA PRO A 36 -12.94 7.60 -6.72
C PRO A 36 -12.59 7.59 -8.20
N ALA A 37 -13.44 6.96 -9.00
CA ALA A 37 -13.30 6.97 -10.44
C ALA A 37 -13.46 8.40 -10.99
N GLY A 38 -12.80 8.67 -12.11
CA GLY A 38 -12.90 9.97 -12.78
C GLY A 38 -11.99 11.05 -12.25
N GLN A 39 -11.25 10.79 -11.18
CA GLN A 39 -10.25 11.75 -10.69
C GLN A 39 -8.94 11.62 -11.47
N PRO A 40 -8.20 12.74 -11.64
CA PRO A 40 -6.88 12.68 -12.25
C PRO A 40 -5.94 11.74 -11.46
N LEU A 41 -5.02 11.10 -12.17
CA LEU A 41 -4.07 10.19 -11.55
C LEU A 41 -3.31 10.84 -10.40
N ALA A 42 -2.86 12.07 -10.57
CA ALA A 42 -2.12 12.79 -9.52
C ALA A 42 -2.93 12.91 -8.22
N ALA A 43 -4.23 13.23 -8.32
CA ALA A 43 -5.09 13.32 -7.14
C ALA A 43 -5.29 11.96 -6.46
N ARG A 44 -5.40 10.89 -7.26
CA ARG A 44 -5.51 9.53 -6.74
C ARG A 44 -4.23 9.12 -6.00
N LEU A 45 -3.07 9.49 -6.53
CA LEU A 45 -1.79 9.18 -5.88
C LEU A 45 -1.63 9.91 -4.54
N VAL A 46 -2.09 11.17 -4.48
CA VAL A 46 -2.08 11.92 -3.21
C VAL A 46 -2.96 11.22 -2.17
N GLN A 47 -4.13 10.77 -2.56
CA GLN A 47 -5.02 10.07 -1.63
C GLN A 47 -4.41 8.74 -1.16
N ILE A 48 -3.78 7.99 -2.06
CA ILE A 48 -3.08 6.76 -1.69
C ILE A 48 -2.00 7.06 -0.64
N ALA A 49 -1.22 8.12 -0.85
CA ALA A 49 -0.17 8.51 0.10
C ALA A 49 -0.75 8.86 1.47
N GLN A 50 -1.84 9.64 1.50
CA GLN A 50 -2.50 10.02 2.75
C GLN A 50 -3.04 8.81 3.50
N ASP A 51 -3.69 7.89 2.79
CA ASP A 51 -4.27 6.71 3.41
C ASP A 51 -3.19 5.72 3.86
N MET A 52 -2.09 5.61 3.12
CA MET A 52 -0.93 4.83 3.55
C MET A 52 -0.32 5.39 4.83
N GLU A 53 -0.19 6.71 4.93
CA GLU A 53 0.30 7.36 6.14
C GLU A 53 -0.61 7.03 7.33
N THR A 54 -1.92 7.09 7.14
CA THR A 54 -2.89 6.74 8.17
C THR A 54 -2.73 5.29 8.62
N LEU A 55 -2.58 4.35 7.67
CA LEU A 55 -2.39 2.93 7.99
C LEU A 55 -1.10 2.68 8.77
N ILE A 56 0.00 3.27 8.33
CA ILE A 56 1.30 3.08 8.97
C ILE A 56 1.29 3.66 10.37
N ASN A 57 0.70 4.84 10.56
CA ASN A 57 0.62 5.47 11.87
C ASN A 57 -0.30 4.72 12.81
N ARG A 58 -1.37 4.13 12.29
CA ARG A 58 -2.33 3.39 13.10
C ARG A 58 -1.79 2.03 13.55
N PHE A 59 -1.22 1.27 12.63
CA PHE A 59 -0.82 -0.11 12.90
C PHE A 59 0.64 -0.26 13.28
N ARG A 60 1.48 0.72 12.95
CA ARG A 60 2.90 0.71 13.31
C ARG A 60 3.60 -0.59 12.91
N PRO A 61 3.53 -1.01 11.64
CA PRO A 61 4.14 -2.27 11.23
C PRO A 61 5.67 -2.22 11.33
N ASP A 62 6.26 -3.36 11.63
CA ASP A 62 7.72 -3.52 11.64
C ASP A 62 8.28 -3.66 10.24
N GLU A 63 7.51 -4.27 9.34
CA GLU A 63 7.89 -4.46 7.95
C GLU A 63 6.71 -4.24 7.03
N MET A 64 7.01 -3.90 5.78
CA MET A 64 6.04 -3.82 4.71
C MET A 64 6.44 -4.75 3.58
N SER A 65 5.49 -5.57 3.13
CA SER A 65 5.64 -6.42 1.96
C SER A 65 4.74 -5.90 0.85
N ILE A 66 5.31 -5.68 -0.33
CA ILE A 66 4.56 -5.15 -1.46
C ILE A 66 4.76 -6.06 -2.67
N GLU A 67 3.68 -6.42 -3.35
CA GLU A 67 3.77 -7.27 -4.53
C GLU A 67 4.35 -6.54 -5.72
N GLU A 68 5.17 -7.27 -6.49
CA GLU A 68 5.81 -6.78 -7.70
C GLU A 68 5.24 -7.51 -8.92
N LEU A 69 3.94 -7.41 -9.13
CA LEU A 69 3.32 -8.05 -10.28
C LEU A 69 3.20 -7.07 -11.43
N PHE A 70 3.95 -7.33 -12.48
CA PHE A 70 3.90 -6.57 -13.73
C PHE A 70 3.21 -7.38 -14.81
N PHE A 71 1.96 -7.73 -14.59
CA PHE A 71 1.15 -8.34 -15.62
C PHE A 71 0.07 -7.38 -16.02
N SER A 72 0.31 -6.67 -17.08
CA SER A 72 -0.71 -5.81 -17.61
C SER A 72 -0.88 -6.11 -19.08
N LYS A 73 -2.07 -6.52 -19.47
CA LYS A 73 -2.48 -6.57 -20.87
C LYS A 73 -2.65 -5.16 -21.42
N ASN A 74 -2.70 -4.18 -20.53
CA ASN A 74 -2.86 -2.78 -20.85
C ASN A 74 -1.70 -2.01 -20.24
N ILE A 75 -0.83 -1.49 -21.09
CA ILE A 75 0.37 -0.76 -20.68
C ILE A 75 0.00 0.46 -19.84
N THR A 76 -1.07 1.17 -20.19
CA THR A 76 -1.52 2.35 -19.43
C THR A 76 -1.86 2.00 -17.99
N THR A 77 -2.57 0.90 -17.78
CA THR A 77 -2.88 0.40 -16.43
C THR A 77 -1.61 0.02 -15.68
N GLY A 78 -0.67 -0.65 -16.37
CA GLY A 78 0.60 -1.04 -15.77
C GLY A 78 1.43 0.16 -15.32
N ILE A 79 1.45 1.23 -16.11
CA ILE A 79 2.15 2.47 -15.75
C ILE A 79 1.49 3.10 -14.50
N ALA A 80 0.17 3.19 -14.48
CA ALA A 80 -0.55 3.75 -13.33
C ALA A 80 -0.28 2.95 -12.05
N VAL A 81 -0.27 1.63 -12.13
CA VAL A 81 0.05 0.76 -10.99
C VAL A 81 1.50 0.97 -10.53
N ALA A 82 2.43 1.14 -11.45
CA ALA A 82 3.82 1.43 -11.11
C ALA A 82 3.95 2.77 -10.38
N HIS A 83 3.21 3.79 -10.80
CA HIS A 83 3.18 5.06 -10.08
C HIS A 83 2.64 4.90 -8.66
N ALA A 84 1.54 4.17 -8.50
CA ALA A 84 0.96 3.92 -7.18
C ALA A 84 1.94 3.16 -6.29
N ARG A 85 2.61 2.15 -6.82
CA ARG A 85 3.63 1.39 -6.10
C ARG A 85 4.77 2.29 -5.63
N GLY A 86 5.24 3.19 -6.51
CA GLY A 86 6.29 4.14 -6.16
C GLY A 86 5.89 5.07 -5.03
N VAL A 87 4.66 5.58 -5.06
CA VAL A 87 4.12 6.45 -4.00
C VAL A 87 4.05 5.71 -2.68
N ILE A 88 3.58 4.45 -2.69
CA ILE A 88 3.48 3.62 -1.49
C ILE A 88 4.86 3.39 -0.88
N LEU A 89 5.85 3.02 -1.71
CA LEU A 89 7.22 2.81 -1.26
C LEU A 89 7.84 4.08 -0.68
N TYR A 90 7.66 5.19 -1.36
CA TYR A 90 8.19 6.48 -0.91
C TYR A 90 7.59 6.87 0.44
N THR A 91 6.28 6.76 0.58
CA THR A 91 5.57 7.11 1.82
C THR A 91 6.06 6.25 2.98
N ALA A 92 6.19 4.95 2.77
CA ALA A 92 6.69 4.05 3.79
C ALA A 92 8.12 4.40 4.20
N CYS A 93 9.00 4.61 3.24
CA CYS A 93 10.39 4.97 3.52
C CYS A 93 10.49 6.29 4.28
N LEU A 94 9.70 7.28 3.89
CA LEU A 94 9.69 8.59 4.54
C LEU A 94 9.30 8.47 6.02
N LEU A 95 8.27 7.68 6.32
CA LEU A 95 7.78 7.52 7.68
C LEU A 95 8.72 6.67 8.55
N TYR A 96 9.40 5.70 7.97
CA TYR A 96 10.32 4.84 8.72
C TYR A 96 11.70 5.46 8.92
N THR A 97 12.08 6.42 8.10
CA THR A 97 13.40 7.05 8.19
C THR A 97 13.38 8.41 8.86
N SER A 98 12.21 8.96 9.15
CA SER A 98 12.05 10.29 9.77
C SER A 98 11.96 10.17 11.29
N ASP A 99 13.05 9.82 11.92
CA ASP A 99 13.10 9.79 13.38
C ASP A 99 13.52 11.13 13.95
#